data_bd98c318080ff4657f51cec97d2c566a
#
_entry.id   bd98c318080ff4657f51cec97d2c566a
#
_cell.length_a   1.000
_cell.length_b   1.000
_cell.length_c   1.000
_cell.angle_alpha   90.00
_cell.angle_beta   90.00
_cell.angle_gamma   90.00
#
_symmetry.space_group_name_H-M   'P 1'
#
loop_
_entity.id
_entity.type
_entity.pdbx_description
1 polymer ?
#
loop_
_entity_poly.entity_id
_entity_poly.type
_entity_poly.pdbx_seq_one_letter_code
_entity_poly.pdbx_strand_id
1 'polypeptide(L)'
;MLEPILGRYVNVDISGRKNRIYFEESTLSDEGATPIICLHTAGSNNAQFRHLMVDEEVAKNFKVIAFDMPWHGKSLPPVGYQNEEYKLTTELYVETVNTFITAIGVSRPVIMGCSMGGRIVLELARRCGENLKAVIGLEASDYQTPWYDTAWLNRPDVHGGEICASLISGLVAPQSPEQTRWETLWGYLAGGPGVFKGDLHFYREDSDFRDRSAEIDAKGCPLYLLTGEYDFSCTPEDTERTGRSIPGAEVTIMEKLGHFPMSENPKLFRTY
;
A
#
# COMPACT_ATOMS: atom_id res chain seq x y z
N MET A 1 25.96 12.17 2.53
CA MET A 1 25.99 10.73 2.95
C MET A 1 24.99 10.00 2.07
N LEU A 2 25.31 8.79 1.59
CA LEU A 2 24.35 7.99 0.84
C LEU A 2 23.35 7.34 1.83
N GLU A 3 22.04 7.36 1.47
CA GLU A 3 21.05 6.62 2.22
C GLU A 3 21.20 5.11 1.97
N PRO A 4 20.91 4.25 2.96
CA PRO A 4 21.04 2.80 2.83
C PRO A 4 19.84 2.19 2.09
N ILE A 5 19.50 2.73 0.94
CA ILE A 5 18.40 2.29 0.06
C ILE A 5 18.98 1.96 -1.30
N LEU A 6 18.65 0.79 -1.83
CA LEU A 6 19.06 0.35 -3.16
C LEU A 6 17.84 0.21 -4.07
N GLY A 7 17.80 1.03 -5.13
CA GLY A 7 16.76 0.98 -6.16
C GLY A 7 17.13 0.06 -7.32
N ARG A 8 16.18 -0.74 -7.75
CA ARG A 8 16.35 -1.70 -8.87
C ARG A 8 15.12 -1.78 -9.75
N TYR A 9 15.27 -2.44 -10.90
CA TYR A 9 14.16 -2.82 -11.78
C TYR A 9 14.10 -4.33 -11.94
N VAL A 10 12.88 -4.86 -12.00
CA VAL A 10 12.61 -6.24 -12.41
C VAL A 10 11.64 -6.24 -13.58
N ASN A 11 11.89 -7.10 -14.57
CA ASN A 11 10.98 -7.29 -15.70
C ASN A 11 10.15 -8.55 -15.44
N VAL A 12 8.84 -8.40 -15.53
CA VAL A 12 7.86 -9.45 -15.25
C VAL A 12 6.79 -9.49 -16.34
N ASP A 13 6.10 -10.61 -16.44
CA ASP A 13 4.91 -10.75 -17.27
C ASP A 13 3.68 -10.76 -16.36
N ILE A 14 2.77 -9.82 -16.57
CA ILE A 14 1.52 -9.70 -15.83
C ILE A 14 0.39 -9.68 -16.84
N SER A 15 -0.52 -10.63 -16.73
CA SER A 15 -1.66 -10.82 -17.66
C SER A 15 -1.23 -10.86 -19.14
N GLY A 16 -0.09 -11.53 -19.43
CA GLY A 16 0.49 -11.64 -20.77
C GLY A 16 1.13 -10.37 -21.30
N ARG A 17 1.34 -9.37 -20.46
CA ARG A 17 1.97 -8.08 -20.83
C ARG A 17 3.28 -7.88 -20.06
N LYS A 18 4.32 -7.50 -20.78
CA LYS A 18 5.61 -7.18 -20.15
C LYS A 18 5.53 -5.88 -19.38
N ASN A 19 5.92 -5.95 -18.10
CA ASN A 19 6.00 -4.84 -17.19
C ASN A 19 7.43 -4.70 -16.66
N ARG A 20 7.85 -3.44 -16.45
CA ARG A 20 9.12 -3.11 -15.83
C ARG A 20 8.84 -2.43 -14.50
N ILE A 21 8.95 -3.19 -13.41
CA ILE A 21 8.63 -2.76 -12.06
C ILE A 21 9.88 -2.22 -11.38
N TYR A 22 9.77 -1.02 -10.83
CA TYR A 22 10.77 -0.43 -9.94
C TYR A 22 10.49 -0.81 -8.50
N PHE A 23 11.54 -1.10 -7.75
CA PHE A 23 11.47 -1.33 -6.32
C PHE A 23 12.71 -0.81 -5.61
N GLU A 24 12.55 -0.53 -4.33
CA GLU A 24 13.62 -0.16 -3.41
C GLU A 24 13.70 -1.16 -2.26
N GLU A 25 14.92 -1.41 -1.79
CA GLU A 25 15.16 -2.29 -0.65
C GLU A 25 16.14 -1.64 0.33
N SER A 26 15.90 -1.87 1.62
CA SER A 26 16.85 -1.51 2.67
C SER A 26 18.13 -2.32 2.57
N THR A 27 19.28 -1.66 2.74
CA THR A 27 20.60 -2.31 2.83
C THR A 27 21.14 -2.34 4.26
N LEU A 28 20.35 -1.92 5.26
CA LEU A 28 20.72 -1.95 6.67
C LEU A 28 20.57 -3.31 7.33
N SER A 29 19.62 -4.13 6.83
CA SER A 29 19.26 -5.38 7.50
C SER A 29 20.33 -6.44 7.36
N ASP A 30 20.49 -7.22 8.43
CA ASP A 30 21.40 -8.36 8.48
C ASP A 30 20.97 -9.50 7.54
N GLU A 31 21.92 -10.38 7.21
CA GLU A 31 21.64 -11.62 6.50
C GLU A 31 20.68 -12.49 7.32
N GLY A 32 19.55 -12.87 6.71
CA GLY A 32 18.50 -13.64 7.39
C GLY A 32 17.36 -12.83 8.00
N ALA A 33 17.40 -11.50 7.93
CA ALA A 33 16.26 -10.66 8.31
C ALA A 33 15.00 -11.04 7.51
N THR A 34 13.85 -11.01 8.17
CA THR A 34 12.58 -11.35 7.53
C THR A 34 12.22 -10.33 6.45
N PRO A 35 12.01 -10.72 5.18
CA PRO A 35 11.58 -9.78 4.17
C PRO A 35 10.15 -9.30 4.45
N ILE A 36 9.96 -7.98 4.37
CA ILE A 36 8.64 -7.35 4.40
C ILE A 36 8.41 -6.60 3.10
N ILE A 37 7.37 -7.01 2.36
CA ILE A 37 6.97 -6.39 1.10
C ILE A 37 5.93 -5.33 1.40
N CYS A 38 6.20 -4.10 1.01
CA CYS A 38 5.35 -2.94 1.28
C CYS A 38 4.57 -2.51 0.04
N LEU A 39 3.25 -2.32 0.20
CA LEU A 39 2.30 -1.94 -0.84
C LEU A 39 1.78 -0.54 -0.56
N HIS A 40 2.03 0.39 -1.49
CA HIS A 40 1.69 1.81 -1.35
C HIS A 40 0.17 2.08 -1.47
N THR A 41 -0.23 3.28 -1.12
CA THR A 41 -1.61 3.77 -1.23
C THR A 41 -1.97 4.14 -2.68
N ALA A 42 -3.25 4.27 -2.96
CA ALA A 42 -3.75 4.71 -4.28
C ALA A 42 -3.10 6.04 -4.71
N GLY A 43 -2.66 6.11 -5.95
CA GLY A 43 -2.08 7.31 -6.56
C GLY A 43 -0.69 7.73 -6.08
N SER A 44 -0.08 6.99 -5.17
CA SER A 44 1.26 7.27 -4.63
C SER A 44 2.32 6.31 -5.18
N ASN A 45 3.37 6.04 -4.43
CA ASN A 45 4.49 5.18 -4.84
C ASN A 45 5.26 4.63 -3.62
N ASN A 46 6.28 3.82 -3.88
CA ASN A 46 7.10 3.14 -2.87
C ASN A 46 7.81 4.07 -1.86
N ALA A 47 8.04 5.34 -2.22
CA ALA A 47 8.73 6.29 -1.35
C ALA A 47 8.01 6.55 -0.02
N GLN A 48 6.72 6.17 0.07
CA GLN A 48 5.98 6.23 1.34
C GLN A 48 6.61 5.38 2.45
N PHE A 49 7.39 4.35 2.10
CA PHE A 49 8.04 3.45 3.05
C PHE A 49 9.53 3.76 3.28
N ARG A 50 10.05 4.85 2.72
CA ARG A 50 11.48 5.19 2.82
C ARG A 50 11.98 5.31 4.25
N HIS A 51 11.17 5.86 5.15
CA HIS A 51 11.55 6.02 6.55
C HIS A 51 11.69 4.68 7.28
N LEU A 52 10.92 3.66 6.90
CA LEU A 52 11.10 2.30 7.43
C LEU A 52 12.36 1.63 6.88
N MET A 53 12.72 1.93 5.61
CA MET A 53 13.93 1.38 4.98
C MET A 53 15.22 1.85 5.63
N VAL A 54 15.23 3.06 6.20
CA VAL A 54 16.40 3.65 6.85
C VAL A 54 16.35 3.56 8.38
N ASP A 55 15.35 2.88 8.93
CA ASP A 55 15.19 2.75 10.38
C ASP A 55 16.00 1.57 10.91
N GLU A 56 17.00 1.85 11.73
CA GLU A 56 17.89 0.84 12.32
C GLU A 56 17.18 -0.15 13.24
N GLU A 57 16.10 0.26 13.92
CA GLU A 57 15.34 -0.63 14.79
C GLU A 57 14.50 -1.63 13.96
N VAL A 58 13.89 -1.16 12.86
CA VAL A 58 13.18 -2.04 11.90
C VAL A 58 14.15 -3.02 11.24
N ALA A 59 15.34 -2.53 10.86
CA ALA A 59 16.35 -3.32 10.16
C ALA A 59 16.91 -4.50 10.98
N LYS A 60 16.82 -4.46 12.31
CA LYS A 60 17.24 -5.59 13.19
C LYS A 60 16.46 -6.88 12.90
N ASN A 61 15.22 -6.77 12.45
CA ASN A 61 14.34 -7.92 12.27
C ASN A 61 13.82 -8.07 10.84
N PHE A 62 13.76 -6.97 10.09
CA PHE A 62 13.10 -6.93 8.79
C PHE A 62 13.99 -6.33 7.70
N LYS A 63 13.94 -6.95 6.52
CA LYS A 63 14.42 -6.34 5.28
C LYS A 63 13.23 -5.71 4.56
N VAL A 64 13.13 -4.38 4.62
CA VAL A 64 12.04 -3.64 3.99
C VAL A 64 12.26 -3.55 2.49
N ILE A 65 11.27 -3.96 1.71
CA ILE A 65 11.24 -3.91 0.24
C ILE A 65 9.92 -3.28 -0.16
N ALA A 66 9.94 -2.19 -0.91
CA ALA A 66 8.74 -1.55 -1.44
C ALA A 66 8.86 -1.36 -2.95
N PHE A 67 7.78 -1.63 -3.67
CA PHE A 67 7.78 -1.49 -5.13
C PHE A 67 6.66 -0.55 -5.59
N ASP A 68 6.88 0.05 -6.74
CA ASP A 68 5.85 0.80 -7.44
C ASP A 68 4.99 -0.15 -8.25
N MET A 69 3.68 -0.13 -8.05
CA MET A 69 2.75 -0.83 -8.94
C MET A 69 2.95 -0.38 -10.40
N PRO A 70 2.64 -1.19 -11.40
CA PRO A 70 2.58 -0.70 -12.78
C PRO A 70 1.78 0.61 -12.86
N TRP A 71 2.20 1.56 -13.69
CA TRP A 71 1.68 2.92 -13.82
C TRP A 71 2.12 3.92 -12.73
N HIS A 72 2.72 3.45 -11.64
CA HIS A 72 3.10 4.30 -10.49
C HIS A 72 4.60 4.61 -10.46
N GLY A 73 4.93 5.75 -9.88
CA GLY A 73 6.29 6.13 -9.55
C GLY A 73 7.26 5.99 -10.74
N LYS A 74 8.23 5.11 -10.57
CA LYS A 74 9.24 4.77 -11.58
C LYS A 74 8.91 3.50 -12.38
N SER A 75 7.84 2.77 -12.03
CA SER A 75 7.33 1.65 -12.80
C SER A 75 6.62 2.14 -14.05
N LEU A 76 6.95 1.56 -15.20
CA LEU A 76 6.32 1.96 -16.44
C LEU A 76 4.94 1.31 -16.59
N PRO A 77 3.99 1.99 -17.23
CA PRO A 77 2.81 1.34 -17.76
C PRO A 77 3.19 0.25 -18.77
N PRO A 78 2.36 -0.79 -18.96
CA PRO A 78 2.61 -1.79 -20.00
C PRO A 78 2.55 -1.19 -21.41
N VAL A 79 3.21 -1.84 -22.38
CA VAL A 79 3.21 -1.39 -23.77
C VAL A 79 1.78 -1.25 -24.31
N GLY A 80 1.49 -0.14 -24.97
CA GLY A 80 0.16 0.17 -25.52
C GLY A 80 -0.74 0.98 -24.59
N TYR A 81 -0.23 1.35 -23.41
CA TYR A 81 -0.97 2.08 -22.37
C TYR A 81 -1.64 3.38 -22.85
N GLN A 82 -1.09 4.05 -23.85
CA GLN A 82 -1.63 5.30 -24.38
C GLN A 82 -3.02 5.14 -25.04
N ASN A 83 -3.46 3.91 -25.29
CA ASN A 83 -4.74 3.58 -25.92
C ASN A 83 -5.77 3.05 -24.91
N GLU A 84 -5.49 3.10 -23.63
CA GLU A 84 -6.35 2.56 -22.57
C GLU A 84 -6.48 3.51 -21.38
N GLU A 85 -7.58 3.40 -20.65
CA GLU A 85 -7.77 3.99 -19.34
C GLU A 85 -7.32 2.98 -18.29
N TYR A 86 -6.43 3.40 -17.40
CA TYR A 86 -5.98 2.53 -16.30
C TYR A 86 -7.12 2.25 -15.31
N LYS A 87 -7.29 0.98 -14.99
CA LYS A 87 -8.23 0.49 -13.95
C LYS A 87 -7.59 -0.64 -13.19
N LEU A 88 -7.43 -0.47 -11.88
CA LEU A 88 -6.95 -1.53 -11.01
C LEU A 88 -8.11 -2.46 -10.64
N THR A 89 -7.88 -3.77 -10.79
CA THR A 89 -8.79 -4.81 -10.31
C THR A 89 -8.10 -5.67 -9.26
N THR A 90 -8.88 -6.37 -8.45
CA THR A 90 -8.38 -7.33 -7.44
C THR A 90 -7.46 -8.37 -8.08
N GLU A 91 -7.87 -8.94 -9.22
CA GLU A 91 -7.09 -9.97 -9.91
C GLU A 91 -5.74 -9.43 -10.40
N LEU A 92 -5.75 -8.26 -11.05
CA LEU A 92 -4.52 -7.62 -11.51
C LEU A 92 -3.57 -7.30 -10.34
N TYR A 93 -4.12 -6.87 -9.20
CA TYR A 93 -3.32 -6.52 -8.04
C TYR A 93 -2.68 -7.77 -7.41
N VAL A 94 -3.48 -8.82 -7.16
CA VAL A 94 -2.98 -10.10 -6.61
C VAL A 94 -1.92 -10.70 -7.54
N GLU A 95 -2.18 -10.75 -8.85
CA GLU A 95 -1.21 -11.24 -9.84
C GLU A 95 0.09 -10.44 -9.80
N THR A 96 0.00 -9.11 -9.75
CA THR A 96 1.18 -8.24 -9.71
C THR A 96 2.04 -8.52 -8.47
N VAL A 97 1.43 -8.59 -7.29
CA VAL A 97 2.16 -8.85 -6.02
C VAL A 97 2.84 -10.22 -6.06
N ASN A 98 2.12 -11.27 -6.44
CA ASN A 98 2.67 -12.64 -6.47
C ASN A 98 3.78 -12.79 -7.51
N THR A 99 3.59 -12.18 -8.68
CA THR A 99 4.60 -12.20 -9.76
C THR A 99 5.87 -11.43 -9.33
N PHE A 100 5.71 -10.28 -8.69
CA PHE A 100 6.82 -9.51 -8.16
C PHE A 100 7.61 -10.30 -7.11
N ILE A 101 6.94 -10.86 -6.09
CA ILE A 101 7.58 -11.67 -5.02
C ILE A 101 8.38 -12.83 -5.63
N THR A 102 7.78 -13.54 -6.57
CA THR A 102 8.42 -14.66 -7.27
C THR A 102 9.66 -14.19 -8.05
N ALA A 103 9.56 -13.08 -8.77
CA ALA A 103 10.63 -12.57 -9.63
C ALA A 103 11.85 -12.08 -8.85
N ILE A 104 11.66 -11.55 -7.63
CA ILE A 104 12.78 -11.15 -6.77
C ILE A 104 13.29 -12.28 -5.86
N GLY A 105 12.70 -13.48 -5.95
CA GLY A 105 13.17 -14.69 -5.25
C GLY A 105 12.93 -14.67 -3.74
N VAL A 106 11.94 -13.91 -3.25
CA VAL A 106 11.60 -13.85 -1.82
C VAL A 106 10.65 -14.99 -1.46
N SER A 107 10.95 -15.67 -0.36
CA SER A 107 10.13 -16.78 0.16
C SER A 107 9.48 -16.38 1.49
N ARG A 108 8.19 -16.67 1.62
CA ARG A 108 7.38 -16.42 2.80
C ARG A 108 7.59 -15.03 3.44
N PRO A 109 7.37 -13.93 2.68
CA PRO A 109 7.49 -12.59 3.24
C PRO A 109 6.36 -12.28 4.23
N VAL A 110 6.58 -11.24 5.04
CA VAL A 110 5.49 -10.44 5.59
C VAL A 110 5.02 -9.51 4.47
N ILE A 111 3.71 -9.33 4.32
CA ILE A 111 3.16 -8.31 3.43
C ILE A 111 2.55 -7.21 4.30
N MET A 112 2.96 -5.97 4.06
CA MET A 112 2.37 -4.79 4.70
C MET A 112 1.84 -3.86 3.61
N GLY A 113 0.59 -3.46 3.70
CA GLY A 113 0.01 -2.53 2.73
C GLY A 113 -0.82 -1.47 3.42
N CYS A 114 -0.88 -0.27 2.82
CA CYS A 114 -1.65 0.83 3.35
C CYS A 114 -2.80 1.20 2.41
N SER A 115 -4.00 1.44 2.94
CA SER A 115 -5.17 1.88 2.17
C SER A 115 -5.52 0.87 1.05
N MET A 116 -5.32 1.22 -0.21
CA MET A 116 -5.42 0.28 -1.34
C MET A 116 -4.57 -0.98 -1.10
N GLY A 117 -3.31 -0.79 -0.68
CA GLY A 117 -2.42 -1.88 -0.28
C GLY A 117 -2.93 -2.62 0.96
N GLY A 118 -3.57 -1.90 1.89
CA GLY A 118 -4.21 -2.48 3.08
C GLY A 118 -5.41 -3.35 2.73
N ARG A 119 -6.23 -2.95 1.76
CA ARG A 119 -7.36 -3.74 1.30
C ARG A 119 -6.92 -5.04 0.61
N ILE A 120 -5.92 -4.97 -0.27
CA ILE A 120 -5.48 -6.15 -1.02
C ILE A 120 -4.81 -7.21 -0.14
N VAL A 121 -4.21 -6.84 1.02
CA VAL A 121 -3.62 -7.85 1.91
C VAL A 121 -4.66 -8.82 2.46
N LEU A 122 -5.94 -8.45 2.54
CA LEU A 122 -7.03 -9.36 2.91
C LEU A 122 -7.20 -10.48 1.86
N GLU A 123 -7.19 -10.11 0.56
CA GLU A 123 -7.22 -11.10 -0.52
C GLU A 123 -5.95 -11.95 -0.58
N LEU A 124 -4.79 -11.37 -0.32
CA LEU A 124 -3.53 -12.12 -0.26
C LEU A 124 -3.52 -13.10 0.92
N ALA A 125 -4.01 -12.70 2.08
CA ALA A 125 -4.18 -13.59 3.23
C ALA A 125 -5.10 -14.77 2.90
N ARG A 126 -6.24 -14.50 2.26
CA ARG A 126 -7.22 -15.53 1.88
C ARG A 126 -6.68 -16.50 0.82
N ARG A 127 -6.03 -15.97 -0.24
CA ARG A 127 -5.63 -16.77 -1.41
C ARG A 127 -4.25 -17.42 -1.27
N CYS A 128 -3.34 -16.78 -0.54
CA CYS A 128 -1.93 -17.10 -0.53
C CYS A 128 -1.34 -17.19 0.89
N GLY A 129 -2.17 -17.18 1.94
CA GLY A 129 -1.72 -17.12 3.34
C GLY A 129 -0.69 -18.18 3.70
N GLU A 130 -0.79 -19.38 3.16
CA GLU A 130 0.18 -20.47 3.35
C GLU A 130 1.60 -20.11 2.89
N ASN A 131 1.71 -19.21 1.91
CA ASN A 131 2.98 -18.74 1.35
C ASN A 131 3.49 -17.45 2.01
N LEU A 132 2.78 -16.94 3.00
CA LEU A 132 3.12 -15.72 3.73
C LEU A 132 3.50 -16.05 5.18
N LYS A 133 4.30 -15.17 5.78
CA LYS A 133 4.65 -15.28 7.20
C LYS A 133 3.63 -14.58 8.08
N ALA A 134 3.14 -13.44 7.64
CA ALA A 134 2.06 -12.65 8.22
C ALA A 134 1.60 -11.59 7.22
N VAL A 135 0.45 -10.97 7.49
CA VAL A 135 -0.01 -9.77 6.76
C VAL A 135 -0.35 -8.65 7.72
N ILE A 136 -0.03 -7.41 7.30
CA ILE A 136 -0.29 -6.19 8.05
C ILE A 136 -1.08 -5.25 7.14
N GLY A 137 -2.34 -5.02 7.48
CA GLY A 137 -3.19 -4.05 6.80
C GLY A 137 -3.19 -2.73 7.56
N LEU A 138 -2.55 -1.72 6.97
CA LEU A 138 -2.63 -0.35 7.45
C LEU A 138 -3.81 0.33 6.78
N GLU A 139 -4.66 1.00 7.56
CA GLU A 139 -5.83 1.69 7.02
C GLU A 139 -6.67 0.75 6.14
N ALA A 140 -6.92 -0.45 6.66
CA ALA A 140 -7.52 -1.56 5.93
C ALA A 140 -8.91 -1.88 6.44
N SER A 141 -9.84 -2.09 5.52
CA SER A 141 -11.20 -2.55 5.82
C SER A 141 -11.71 -3.48 4.72
N ASP A 142 -12.69 -4.33 5.07
CA ASP A 142 -13.38 -5.23 4.14
C ASP A 142 -14.27 -4.48 3.14
N TYR A 143 -14.73 -3.30 3.52
CA TYR A 143 -15.55 -2.41 2.71
C TYR A 143 -15.43 -0.97 3.19
N GLN A 144 -15.51 -0.06 2.27
CA GLN A 144 -15.51 1.38 2.52
C GLN A 144 -16.55 2.03 1.61
N THR A 145 -17.45 2.81 2.19
CA THR A 145 -18.42 3.55 1.40
C THR A 145 -17.70 4.61 0.56
N PRO A 146 -17.80 4.57 -0.76
CA PRO A 146 -17.21 5.59 -1.61
C PRO A 146 -17.86 6.96 -1.32
N TRP A 147 -17.08 7.91 -0.83
CA TRP A 147 -17.55 9.26 -0.48
C TRP A 147 -17.04 10.33 -1.45
N TYR A 148 -16.18 9.94 -2.39
CA TYR A 148 -15.54 10.85 -3.33
C TYR A 148 -16.06 10.68 -4.76
N ASP A 149 -16.24 11.80 -5.44
CA ASP A 149 -16.47 11.82 -6.89
C ASP A 149 -15.12 11.72 -7.60
N THR A 150 -14.92 10.68 -8.40
CA THR A 150 -13.68 10.44 -9.13
C THR A 150 -13.65 11.13 -10.50
N ALA A 151 -14.74 11.72 -10.95
CA ALA A 151 -14.82 12.31 -12.30
C ALA A 151 -13.84 13.47 -12.50
N TRP A 152 -13.56 14.22 -11.45
CA TRP A 152 -12.67 15.37 -11.47
C TRP A 152 -11.19 15.04 -11.22
N LEU A 153 -10.85 13.80 -10.81
CA LEU A 153 -9.47 13.40 -10.53
C LEU A 153 -8.60 13.24 -11.79
N ASN A 154 -9.20 13.21 -12.95
CA ASN A 154 -8.50 13.18 -14.23
C ASN A 154 -9.19 14.11 -15.24
N ARG A 155 -9.04 15.39 -15.04
CA ARG A 155 -9.55 16.42 -15.93
C ARG A 155 -8.40 17.02 -16.75
N PRO A 156 -8.58 17.21 -18.07
CA PRO A 156 -7.53 17.74 -18.92
C PRO A 156 -7.25 19.24 -18.70
N ASP A 157 -8.15 19.96 -18.03
CA ASP A 157 -8.09 21.41 -17.77
C ASP A 157 -7.48 21.76 -16.41
N VAL A 158 -7.09 20.77 -15.59
CA VAL A 158 -6.48 21.00 -14.28
C VAL A 158 -5.31 20.04 -14.03
N HIS A 159 -4.38 20.46 -13.19
CA HIS A 159 -3.24 19.63 -12.80
C HIS A 159 -3.67 18.55 -11.79
N GLY A 160 -3.78 17.31 -12.24
CA GLY A 160 -4.33 16.21 -11.44
C GLY A 160 -3.56 15.92 -10.14
N GLY A 161 -2.24 16.05 -10.14
CA GLY A 161 -1.41 15.86 -8.95
C GLY A 161 -1.74 16.85 -7.83
N GLU A 162 -1.98 18.12 -8.17
CA GLU A 162 -2.38 19.12 -7.17
C GLU A 162 -3.75 18.82 -6.56
N ILE A 163 -4.69 18.34 -7.38
CA ILE A 163 -6.01 17.93 -6.90
C ILE A 163 -5.89 16.73 -5.96
N CYS A 164 -5.11 15.71 -6.33
CA CYS A 164 -4.87 14.55 -5.50
C CYS A 164 -4.21 14.92 -4.16
N ALA A 165 -3.16 15.75 -4.18
CA ALA A 165 -2.50 16.22 -2.97
C ALA A 165 -3.43 17.05 -2.08
N SER A 166 -4.30 17.87 -2.66
CA SER A 166 -5.32 18.64 -1.91
C SER A 166 -6.30 17.72 -1.20
N LEU A 167 -6.82 16.70 -1.89
CA LEU A 167 -7.70 15.69 -1.28
C LEU A 167 -7.01 14.98 -0.12
N ILE A 168 -5.79 14.51 -0.33
CA ILE A 168 -4.99 13.74 0.62
C ILE A 168 -4.58 14.57 1.85
N SER A 169 -4.36 15.87 1.70
CA SER A 169 -3.93 16.73 2.81
C SER A 169 -4.89 16.72 4.00
N GLY A 170 -6.17 16.47 3.77
CA GLY A 170 -7.18 16.34 4.81
C GLY A 170 -7.17 15.01 5.57
N LEU A 171 -6.40 14.01 5.11
CA LEU A 171 -6.31 12.68 5.71
C LEU A 171 -5.09 12.50 6.62
N VAL A 172 -4.20 13.50 6.69
CA VAL A 172 -3.03 13.49 7.56
C VAL A 172 -3.42 13.96 8.95
N ALA A 173 -2.95 13.28 9.99
CA ALA A 173 -3.22 13.69 11.37
C ALA A 173 -2.64 15.08 11.66
N PRO A 174 -3.37 15.94 12.43
CA PRO A 174 -2.92 17.30 12.70
C PRO A 174 -1.62 17.36 13.50
N GLN A 175 -1.26 16.30 14.24
CA GLN A 175 -0.04 16.19 15.03
C GLN A 175 1.18 15.73 14.24
N SER A 176 1.00 15.31 12.99
CA SER A 176 2.11 14.84 12.16
C SER A 176 3.10 15.96 11.85
N PRO A 177 4.42 15.71 11.90
CA PRO A 177 5.43 16.73 11.64
C PRO A 177 5.29 17.34 10.24
N GLU A 178 5.51 18.64 10.13
CA GLU A 178 5.33 19.37 8.87
C GLU A 178 6.17 18.79 7.73
N GLN A 179 7.43 18.46 7.99
CA GLN A 179 8.32 17.91 6.97
C GLN A 179 7.78 16.61 6.36
N THR A 180 7.39 15.65 7.19
CA THR A 180 6.89 14.35 6.72
C THR A 180 5.50 14.44 6.09
N ARG A 181 4.68 15.42 6.50
CA ARG A 181 3.44 15.78 5.80
C ARG A 181 3.73 16.21 4.36
N TRP A 182 4.68 17.13 4.14
CA TRP A 182 5.07 17.56 2.80
C TRP A 182 5.67 16.42 1.97
N GLU A 183 6.47 15.55 2.57
CA GLU A 183 7.00 14.37 1.88
C GLU A 183 5.86 13.43 1.42
N THR A 184 4.86 13.22 2.27
CA THR A 184 3.66 12.42 1.93
C THR A 184 2.91 13.03 0.75
N LEU A 185 2.65 14.35 0.78
CA LEU A 185 1.94 15.05 -0.30
C LEU A 185 2.72 15.04 -1.61
N TRP A 186 4.05 15.10 -1.55
CA TRP A 186 4.90 15.08 -2.74
C TRP A 186 4.68 13.84 -3.61
N GLY A 187 4.48 12.67 -2.99
CA GLY A 187 4.16 11.43 -3.71
C GLY A 187 2.92 11.56 -4.60
N TYR A 188 1.92 12.27 -4.13
CA TYR A 188 0.67 12.51 -4.88
C TYR A 188 0.80 13.61 -5.94
N LEU A 189 1.60 14.64 -5.66
CA LEU A 189 1.93 15.67 -6.67
C LEU A 189 2.67 15.07 -7.87
N ALA A 190 3.46 14.04 -7.65
CA ALA A 190 4.24 13.34 -8.68
C ALA A 190 3.44 12.21 -9.38
N GLY A 191 2.21 11.96 -9.01
CA GLY A 191 1.37 10.91 -9.59
C GLY A 191 1.09 11.10 -11.07
N GLY A 192 1.04 10.00 -11.83
CA GLY A 192 0.69 10.01 -13.25
C GLY A 192 -0.77 10.41 -13.51
N PRO A 193 -1.06 10.97 -14.69
CA PRO A 193 -2.42 11.33 -15.06
C PRO A 193 -3.36 10.12 -15.04
N GLY A 194 -4.50 10.24 -14.36
CA GLY A 194 -5.52 9.20 -14.28
C GLY A 194 -5.18 8.00 -13.38
N VAL A 195 -3.97 7.94 -12.83
CA VAL A 195 -3.53 6.79 -12.01
C VAL A 195 -4.34 6.70 -10.73
N PHE A 196 -4.47 7.79 -9.98
CA PHE A 196 -5.27 7.78 -8.76
C PHE A 196 -6.74 7.41 -9.02
N LYS A 197 -7.35 7.95 -10.09
CA LYS A 197 -8.71 7.56 -10.51
C LYS A 197 -8.81 6.06 -10.82
N GLY A 198 -7.81 5.53 -11.52
CA GLY A 198 -7.76 4.11 -11.88
C GLY A 198 -7.62 3.19 -10.67
N ASP A 199 -6.86 3.58 -9.66
CA ASP A 199 -6.77 2.86 -8.39
C ASP A 199 -8.10 2.87 -7.63
N LEU A 200 -8.80 3.99 -7.64
CA LEU A 200 -10.10 4.10 -6.96
C LEU A 200 -11.19 3.24 -7.63
N HIS A 201 -10.98 2.78 -8.85
CA HIS A 201 -11.84 1.75 -9.45
C HIS A 201 -11.83 0.45 -8.61
N PHE A 202 -10.67 0.06 -8.10
CA PHE A 202 -10.54 -1.08 -7.18
C PHE A 202 -11.48 -0.95 -5.97
N TYR A 203 -11.49 0.20 -5.31
CA TYR A 203 -12.38 0.41 -4.15
C TYR A 203 -13.86 0.43 -4.50
N ARG A 204 -14.22 1.03 -5.63
CA ARG A 204 -15.61 1.32 -5.96
C ARG A 204 -16.34 0.14 -6.58
N GLU A 205 -15.64 -0.62 -7.41
CA GLU A 205 -16.28 -1.57 -8.32
C GLU A 205 -15.90 -3.03 -8.03
N ASP A 206 -14.75 -3.27 -7.35
CA ASP A 206 -14.15 -4.59 -7.40
C ASP A 206 -13.75 -5.18 -6.05
N SER A 207 -13.51 -4.38 -5.02
CA SER A 207 -12.86 -4.84 -3.78
C SER A 207 -13.80 -4.99 -2.57
N ASP A 208 -15.10 -5.14 -2.76
CA ASP A 208 -15.98 -5.48 -1.64
C ASP A 208 -15.63 -6.87 -1.12
N PHE A 209 -15.14 -6.94 0.11
CA PHE A 209 -14.60 -8.14 0.71
C PHE A 209 -15.48 -8.72 1.82
N ARG A 210 -16.63 -8.09 2.12
CA ARG A 210 -17.48 -8.43 3.27
C ARG A 210 -17.92 -9.89 3.30
N ASP A 211 -18.27 -10.45 2.17
CA ASP A 211 -18.76 -11.83 2.07
C ASP A 211 -17.64 -12.87 2.12
N ARG A 212 -16.37 -12.45 2.07
CA ARG A 212 -15.19 -13.31 2.00
C ARG A 212 -14.26 -13.22 3.21
N SER A 213 -14.48 -12.25 4.09
CA SER A 213 -13.61 -12.00 5.25
C SER A 213 -13.50 -13.21 6.17
N ALA A 214 -14.59 -13.95 6.38
CA ALA A 214 -14.60 -15.16 7.19
C ALA A 214 -13.80 -16.35 6.60
N GLU A 215 -13.38 -16.28 5.33
CA GLU A 215 -12.55 -17.30 4.68
C GLU A 215 -11.05 -17.18 5.01
N ILE A 216 -10.64 -16.07 5.67
CA ILE A 216 -9.24 -15.85 6.04
C ILE A 216 -8.88 -16.74 7.23
N ASP A 217 -7.83 -17.57 7.06
CA ASP A 217 -7.22 -18.31 8.16
C ASP A 217 -6.12 -17.49 8.86
N ALA A 218 -6.53 -16.65 9.80
CA ALA A 218 -5.60 -15.83 10.58
C ALA A 218 -4.74 -16.65 11.59
N LYS A 219 -5.02 -17.95 11.77
CA LYS A 219 -4.15 -18.83 12.57
C LYS A 219 -2.98 -19.37 11.73
N GLY A 220 -3.23 -19.68 10.46
CA GLY A 220 -2.19 -20.10 9.52
C GLY A 220 -1.33 -18.96 9.00
N CYS A 221 -1.95 -17.79 8.80
CA CYS A 221 -1.29 -16.53 8.41
C CYS A 221 -1.74 -15.40 9.33
N PRO A 222 -0.96 -15.04 10.37
CA PRO A 222 -1.32 -13.96 11.28
C PRO A 222 -1.68 -12.67 10.55
N LEU A 223 -2.80 -12.07 10.96
CA LEU A 223 -3.35 -10.85 10.35
C LEU A 223 -3.44 -9.74 11.40
N TYR A 224 -2.75 -8.64 11.12
CA TYR A 224 -2.75 -7.43 11.92
C TYR A 224 -3.40 -6.30 11.13
N LEU A 225 -4.38 -5.62 11.74
CA LEU A 225 -5.07 -4.46 11.17
C LEU A 225 -4.80 -3.25 12.04
N LEU A 226 -4.14 -2.25 11.49
CA LEU A 226 -3.76 -1.04 12.19
C LEU A 226 -4.35 0.18 11.48
N THR A 227 -5.07 1.03 12.22
CA THR A 227 -5.73 2.21 11.63
C THR A 227 -5.49 3.44 12.50
N GLY A 228 -5.14 4.55 11.88
CA GLY A 228 -4.95 5.83 12.56
C GLY A 228 -6.25 6.40 13.11
N GLU A 229 -6.18 6.96 14.31
CA GLU A 229 -7.29 7.65 14.99
C GLU A 229 -7.95 8.73 14.12
N TYR A 230 -7.15 9.38 13.26
CA TYR A 230 -7.58 10.48 12.39
C TYR A 230 -7.83 10.04 10.94
N ASP A 231 -7.96 8.75 10.67
CA ASP A 231 -8.33 8.30 9.33
C ASP A 231 -9.82 8.48 9.06
N PHE A 232 -10.15 9.34 8.13
CA PHE A 232 -11.52 9.58 7.67
C PHE A 232 -11.86 8.84 6.37
N SER A 233 -10.88 8.15 5.78
CA SER A 233 -11.06 7.36 4.56
C SER A 233 -11.37 5.90 4.90
N CYS A 234 -10.56 5.29 5.77
CA CYS A 234 -10.83 3.98 6.37
C CYS A 234 -10.91 4.19 7.88
N THR A 235 -12.09 4.40 8.39
CA THR A 235 -12.26 4.79 9.80
C THR A 235 -11.87 3.67 10.77
N PRO A 236 -11.52 4.01 12.03
CA PRO A 236 -11.33 3.02 13.07
C PRO A 236 -12.48 2.01 13.15
N GLU A 237 -13.73 2.47 13.03
CA GLU A 237 -14.92 1.63 13.06
C GLU A 237 -14.99 0.65 11.89
N ASP A 238 -14.52 1.05 10.69
CA ASP A 238 -14.44 0.17 9.52
C ASP A 238 -13.42 -0.95 9.74
N THR A 239 -12.25 -0.62 10.30
CA THR A 239 -11.21 -1.60 10.62
C THR A 239 -11.65 -2.54 11.74
N GLU A 240 -12.28 -2.02 12.79
CA GLU A 240 -12.83 -2.85 13.87
C GLU A 240 -13.94 -3.80 13.37
N ARG A 241 -14.81 -3.31 12.48
CA ARG A 241 -15.84 -4.15 11.84
C ARG A 241 -15.17 -5.29 11.08
N THR A 242 -14.16 -4.99 10.29
CA THR A 242 -13.38 -5.96 9.53
C THR A 242 -12.72 -6.99 10.44
N GLY A 243 -12.05 -6.54 11.51
CA GLY A 243 -11.42 -7.43 12.48
C GLY A 243 -12.41 -8.37 13.14
N ARG A 244 -13.61 -7.90 13.47
CA ARG A 244 -14.69 -8.75 14.03
C ARG A 244 -15.16 -9.83 13.04
N SER A 245 -15.08 -9.60 11.75
CA SER A 245 -15.48 -10.56 10.71
C SER A 245 -14.43 -11.63 10.42
N ILE A 246 -13.18 -11.45 10.89
CA ILE A 246 -12.05 -12.35 10.63
C ILE A 246 -11.57 -12.98 11.95
N PRO A 247 -11.94 -14.22 12.25
CA PRO A 247 -11.55 -14.86 13.51
C PRO A 247 -10.03 -14.97 13.66
N GLY A 248 -9.49 -14.36 14.71
CA GLY A 248 -8.05 -14.36 15.02
C GLY A 248 -7.28 -13.17 14.45
N ALA A 249 -7.92 -12.24 13.75
CA ALA A 249 -7.31 -10.97 13.39
C ALA A 249 -7.07 -10.10 14.64
N GLU A 250 -5.92 -9.43 14.69
CA GLU A 250 -5.60 -8.46 15.73
C GLU A 250 -5.82 -7.05 15.20
N VAL A 251 -6.50 -6.20 15.98
CA VAL A 251 -6.84 -4.82 15.59
C VAL A 251 -6.19 -3.83 16.55
N THR A 252 -5.56 -2.81 16.02
CA THR A 252 -4.95 -1.71 16.78
C THR A 252 -5.35 -0.37 16.19
N ILE A 253 -5.89 0.52 17.02
CA ILE A 253 -6.10 1.92 16.66
C ILE A 253 -4.89 2.73 17.09
N MET A 254 -4.25 3.36 16.12
CA MET A 254 -3.02 4.12 16.31
C MET A 254 -3.35 5.57 16.68
N GLU A 255 -3.10 5.94 17.94
CA GLU A 255 -3.34 7.30 18.41
C GLU A 255 -2.47 8.32 17.67
N LYS A 256 -3.03 9.50 17.36
CA LYS A 256 -2.34 10.64 16.73
C LYS A 256 -1.76 10.35 15.33
N LEU A 257 -2.27 9.34 14.65
CA LEU A 257 -1.94 9.00 13.28
C LEU A 257 -3.18 9.12 12.40
N GLY A 258 -2.96 9.45 11.14
CA GLY A 258 -3.97 9.52 10.09
C GLY A 258 -3.81 8.39 9.08
N HIS A 259 -4.15 8.68 7.83
CA HIS A 259 -4.22 7.69 6.74
C HIS A 259 -2.85 7.21 6.22
N PHE A 260 -1.74 7.86 6.59
CA PHE A 260 -0.41 7.55 6.06
C PHE A 260 0.62 7.32 7.17
N PRO A 261 0.35 6.45 8.16
CA PRO A 261 1.15 6.38 9.39
C PRO A 261 2.64 6.21 9.13
N MET A 262 3.02 5.36 8.14
CA MET A 262 4.40 5.04 7.78
C MET A 262 5.15 6.22 7.13
N SER A 263 4.46 7.21 6.58
CA SER A 263 5.08 8.37 5.94
C SER A 263 4.81 9.69 6.65
N GLU A 264 3.61 9.91 7.21
CA GLU A 264 3.26 11.17 7.86
C GLU A 264 3.91 11.35 9.24
N ASN A 265 4.09 10.25 9.99
CA ASN A 265 4.77 10.27 11.29
C ASN A 265 5.48 8.92 11.57
N PRO A 266 6.55 8.61 10.82
CA PRO A 266 7.22 7.31 10.88
C PRO A 266 7.80 6.98 12.25
N LYS A 267 8.22 8.00 13.03
CA LYS A 267 8.76 7.80 14.38
C LYS A 267 7.68 7.31 15.35
N LEU A 268 6.47 7.83 15.24
CA LEU A 268 5.35 7.38 16.05
C LEU A 268 4.85 6.02 15.53
N PHE A 269 4.69 5.86 14.22
CA PHE A 269 4.24 4.61 13.62
C PHE A 269 5.09 3.40 14.03
N ARG A 270 6.41 3.57 14.10
CA ARG A 270 7.33 2.49 14.52
C ARG A 270 7.03 1.91 15.91
N THR A 271 6.31 2.62 16.75
CA THR A 271 6.01 2.15 18.12
C THR A 271 4.85 1.17 18.17
N TYR A 272 4.12 1.04 17.09
CA TYR A 272 3.03 0.08 16.89
C TYR A 272 3.51 -1.17 16.16
#